data_4fa3fe4f0ad113a78672aa691299c433
#
_entry.id   4fa3fe4f0ad113a78672aa691299c433
#
_cell.length_a   1.000
_cell.length_b   1.000
_cell.length_c   1.000
_cell.angle_alpha   90.00
_cell.angle_beta   90.00
_cell.angle_gamma   90.00
#
_symmetry.space_group_name_H-M   'P 1'
#
loop_
_entity.id
_entity.type
_entity.pdbx_description
1 polymer ?
#
loop_
_entity_poly.entity_id
_entity_poly.type
_entity_poly.pdbx_seq_one_letter_code
_entity_poly.pdbx_strand_id
1 'polypeptide(L)'
;MAQVQSIKCKAAIAWGPGQPLSIEEVEVMPPQAGEVRVRIVATGVCHTDAFTLSGEDPEGVFPCILGHEGGGIVESVGEGVTSVKVGDHVIPLYTPECGECKFCKSGKTNLCQKIRATQGKGLMPDGTTRFSKDGQPIYHYMGTSTFSEYTVLPEISIAKVDPAAPLEEVCLLGCGVTTGIGAVMNTAKVKEDESVAIFGLGGIGLSAVIGARLAKAGRIIAIDINESKFELARKLGATDCINPNDYDKPIQEVIVEMTDGGVDFSFECIGNVKVMRAALECCHKGWGESVIIGVAGAGQEISTRPFQLVTGRVWRGSAFGGVRGRSELPSYVQRYMQGEFRLDDFITHTMPLEQINEAFDLMHEGKSIRTVIHY
;
A
#
# COMPACT_ATOMS: atom_id res chain seq x y z
N MET A 1 34.26 -17.22 3.09
CA MET A 1 33.13 -16.75 2.28
C MET A 1 33.66 -15.67 1.36
N ALA A 2 33.27 -15.65 0.08
CA ALA A 2 33.67 -14.56 -0.81
C ALA A 2 33.03 -13.27 -0.28
N GLN A 3 33.79 -12.17 -0.28
CA GLN A 3 33.31 -10.87 0.16
C GLN A 3 32.25 -10.39 -0.84
N VAL A 4 31.05 -10.15 -0.39
CA VAL A 4 29.97 -9.59 -1.23
C VAL A 4 30.36 -8.18 -1.63
N GLN A 5 30.38 -7.91 -2.95
CA GLN A 5 30.80 -6.62 -3.51
C GLN A 5 29.59 -5.72 -3.75
N SER A 6 29.85 -4.41 -3.93
CA SER A 6 28.83 -3.48 -4.44
C SER A 6 28.42 -3.86 -5.87
N ILE A 7 27.20 -3.51 -6.25
CA ILE A 7 26.63 -3.74 -7.58
C ILE A 7 26.31 -2.38 -8.19
N LYS A 8 26.65 -2.20 -9.46
CA LYS A 8 26.14 -1.09 -10.27
C LYS A 8 24.90 -1.54 -11.01
N CYS A 9 23.83 -0.75 -10.91
CA CYS A 9 22.57 -1.06 -11.54
C CYS A 9 21.77 0.20 -11.88
N LYS A 10 20.74 0.08 -12.71
CA LYS A 10 19.82 1.18 -13.01
C LYS A 10 18.84 1.40 -11.86
N ALA A 11 18.54 2.67 -11.59
CA ALA A 11 17.50 3.11 -10.68
C ALA A 11 16.83 4.39 -11.16
N ALA A 12 15.60 4.61 -10.75
CA ALA A 12 14.89 5.87 -10.95
C ALA A 12 15.08 6.76 -9.72
N ILE A 13 15.86 7.82 -9.85
CA ILE A 13 16.20 8.73 -8.77
C ILE A 13 15.25 9.92 -8.78
N ALA A 14 14.63 10.22 -7.65
CA ALA A 14 13.97 11.47 -7.36
C ALA A 14 15.01 12.45 -6.79
N TRP A 15 15.51 13.39 -7.61
CA TRP A 15 16.50 14.36 -7.20
C TRP A 15 15.93 15.49 -6.34
N GLY A 16 14.66 15.78 -6.51
CA GLY A 16 13.97 16.82 -5.74
C GLY A 16 12.46 16.77 -5.96
N PRO A 17 11.70 17.47 -5.12
CA PRO A 17 10.24 17.48 -5.22
C PRO A 17 9.76 18.08 -6.53
N GLY A 18 8.70 17.52 -7.10
CA GLY A 18 8.06 17.98 -8.33
C GLY A 18 8.88 17.80 -9.60
N GLN A 19 10.00 17.08 -9.55
CA GLN A 19 10.85 16.80 -10.72
C GLN A 19 10.56 15.39 -11.27
N PRO A 20 10.66 15.18 -12.58
CA PRO A 20 10.61 13.83 -13.15
C PRO A 20 11.71 12.94 -12.55
N LEU A 21 11.43 11.65 -12.43
CA LEU A 21 12.42 10.66 -12.05
C LEU A 21 13.51 10.55 -13.12
N SER A 22 14.77 10.53 -12.70
CA SER A 22 15.93 10.35 -13.58
C SER A 22 16.41 8.90 -13.53
N ILE A 23 16.49 8.25 -14.71
CA ILE A 23 16.99 6.87 -14.79
C ILE A 23 18.51 6.92 -14.92
N GLU A 24 19.19 6.45 -13.89
CA GLU A 24 20.64 6.55 -13.78
C GLU A 24 21.27 5.27 -13.23
N GLU A 25 22.58 5.08 -13.49
CA GLU A 25 23.36 4.04 -12.84
C GLU A 25 23.70 4.48 -11.41
N VAL A 26 23.39 3.63 -10.44
CA VAL A 26 23.71 3.79 -9.02
C VAL A 26 24.57 2.64 -8.53
N GLU A 27 25.32 2.87 -7.46
CA GLU A 27 26.02 1.83 -6.73
C GLU A 27 25.17 1.38 -5.55
N VAL A 28 24.94 0.05 -5.45
CA VAL A 28 24.21 -0.59 -4.35
C VAL A 28 25.21 -1.37 -3.52
N MET A 29 25.41 -0.95 -2.27
CA MET A 29 26.35 -1.54 -1.33
C MET A 29 25.97 -2.98 -0.97
N PRO A 30 26.93 -3.81 -0.52
CA PRO A 30 26.62 -5.11 0.05
C PRO A 30 25.78 -4.98 1.32
N PRO A 31 24.90 -5.98 1.62
CA PRO A 31 24.12 -5.96 2.86
C PRO A 31 25.03 -6.10 4.08
N GLN A 32 24.78 -5.26 5.09
CA GLN A 32 25.42 -5.35 6.39
C GLN A 32 24.77 -6.42 7.28
N ALA A 33 25.23 -6.57 8.52
CA ALA A 33 24.64 -7.51 9.47
C ALA A 33 23.12 -7.24 9.65
N GLY A 34 22.29 -8.29 9.51
CA GLY A 34 20.84 -8.20 9.61
C GLY A 34 20.15 -7.59 8.38
N GLU A 35 20.86 -7.41 7.26
CA GLU A 35 20.34 -6.85 6.03
C GLU A 35 20.33 -7.88 4.90
N VAL A 36 19.51 -7.63 3.91
CA VAL A 36 19.32 -8.49 2.73
C VAL A 36 19.34 -7.61 1.48
N ARG A 37 20.14 -7.99 0.48
CA ARG A 37 20.08 -7.41 -0.86
C ARG A 37 19.17 -8.25 -1.73
N VAL A 38 18.22 -7.57 -2.37
CA VAL A 38 17.19 -8.18 -3.21
C VAL A 38 17.32 -7.66 -4.63
N ARG A 39 17.35 -8.56 -5.60
CA ARG A 39 17.14 -8.23 -7.01
C ARG A 39 15.66 -8.10 -7.24
N ILE A 40 15.20 -6.92 -7.61
CA ILE A 40 13.79 -6.63 -7.91
C ILE A 40 13.47 -7.23 -9.29
N VAL A 41 12.34 -7.89 -9.39
CA VAL A 41 11.79 -8.46 -10.64
C VAL A 41 10.72 -7.55 -11.20
N ALA A 42 9.85 -7.04 -10.33
CA ALA A 42 8.79 -6.13 -10.70
C ALA A 42 8.39 -5.22 -9.53
N THR A 43 7.80 -4.09 -9.84
CA THR A 43 7.26 -3.16 -8.84
C THR A 43 6.05 -2.39 -9.36
N GLY A 44 5.03 -2.25 -8.53
CA GLY A 44 3.87 -1.40 -8.81
C GLY A 44 4.17 0.08 -8.60
N VAL A 45 3.52 0.94 -9.39
CA VAL A 45 3.53 2.40 -9.21
C VAL A 45 2.30 2.81 -8.41
N CYS A 46 2.49 3.54 -7.33
CA CYS A 46 1.45 3.87 -6.35
C CYS A 46 1.31 5.39 -6.15
N HIS A 47 0.11 5.84 -5.77
CA HIS A 47 -0.14 7.25 -5.42
C HIS A 47 0.71 7.73 -4.24
N THR A 48 1.14 6.84 -3.34
CA THR A 48 2.04 7.19 -2.23
C THR A 48 3.41 7.62 -2.74
N ASP A 49 3.93 7.00 -3.81
CA ASP A 49 5.16 7.44 -4.47
C ASP A 49 4.97 8.84 -5.09
N ALA A 50 3.83 9.07 -5.76
CA ALA A 50 3.50 10.37 -6.34
C ALA A 50 3.33 11.47 -5.28
N PHE A 51 2.72 11.15 -4.15
CA PHE A 51 2.56 12.06 -3.02
C PHE A 51 3.92 12.52 -2.48
N THR A 52 4.86 11.59 -2.31
CA THR A 52 6.22 11.97 -1.90
C THR A 52 6.94 12.74 -2.99
N LEU A 53 6.84 12.30 -4.26
CA LEU A 53 7.47 12.98 -5.39
C LEU A 53 6.95 14.41 -5.58
N SER A 54 5.68 14.69 -5.27
CA SER A 54 5.11 16.05 -5.34
C SER A 54 5.73 17.02 -4.32
N GLY A 55 6.32 16.50 -3.24
CA GLY A 55 6.84 17.30 -2.12
C GLY A 55 5.81 17.59 -1.02
N GLU A 56 4.61 17.02 -1.11
CA GLU A 56 3.56 17.18 -0.10
C GLU A 56 3.73 16.24 1.10
N ASP A 57 4.61 15.24 0.98
CA ASP A 57 4.94 14.31 2.06
C ASP A 57 5.91 14.97 3.06
N PRO A 58 5.50 15.17 4.32
CA PRO A 58 6.36 15.80 5.32
C PRO A 58 7.57 14.93 5.73
N GLU A 59 7.57 13.65 5.39
CA GLU A 59 8.69 12.72 5.61
C GLU A 59 9.52 12.49 4.33
N GLY A 60 9.16 13.13 3.22
CA GLY A 60 9.89 13.05 1.96
C GLY A 60 11.31 13.58 2.09
N VAL A 61 12.30 12.78 1.72
CA VAL A 61 13.72 13.17 1.69
C VAL A 61 14.27 12.98 0.28
N PHE A 62 15.16 13.89 -0.14
CA PHE A 62 15.76 13.89 -1.48
C PHE A 62 17.27 14.09 -1.41
N PRO A 63 18.07 13.54 -2.35
CA PRO A 63 17.66 12.61 -3.40
C PRO A 63 17.32 11.23 -2.84
N CYS A 64 16.32 10.55 -3.43
CA CYS A 64 15.95 9.21 -3.00
C CYS A 64 15.53 8.31 -4.18
N ILE A 65 15.53 7.01 -3.93
CA ILE A 65 14.92 6.02 -4.83
C ILE A 65 13.60 5.62 -4.22
N LEU A 66 12.49 5.96 -4.93
CA LEU A 66 11.13 5.65 -4.53
C LEU A 66 10.79 4.15 -4.76
N GLY A 67 9.51 3.81 -4.67
CA GLY A 67 8.98 2.46 -4.90
C GLY A 67 8.86 1.64 -3.62
N HIS A 68 7.68 1.03 -3.43
CA HIS A 68 7.37 0.25 -2.23
C HIS A 68 6.44 -0.95 -2.49
N GLU A 69 6.00 -1.17 -3.73
CA GLU A 69 5.20 -2.32 -4.15
C GLU A 69 6.07 -3.33 -4.94
N GLY A 70 7.15 -3.82 -4.36
CA GLY A 70 8.10 -4.67 -5.06
C GLY A 70 7.90 -6.17 -4.85
N GLY A 71 8.35 -6.93 -5.84
CA GLY A 71 8.59 -8.37 -5.75
C GLY A 71 10.00 -8.69 -6.26
N GLY A 72 10.74 -9.53 -5.56
CA GLY A 72 12.12 -9.81 -5.93
C GLY A 72 12.66 -11.12 -5.41
N ILE A 73 13.93 -11.35 -5.71
CA ILE A 73 14.68 -12.56 -5.34
C ILE A 73 15.89 -12.15 -4.50
N VAL A 74 16.09 -12.81 -3.37
CA VAL A 74 17.23 -12.58 -2.51
C VAL A 74 18.53 -12.88 -3.27
N GLU A 75 19.38 -11.86 -3.42
CA GLU A 75 20.68 -12.00 -4.09
C GLU A 75 21.80 -12.29 -3.09
N SER A 76 21.82 -11.59 -1.96
CA SER A 76 22.79 -11.83 -0.88
C SER A 76 22.20 -11.46 0.47
N VAL A 77 22.78 -12.04 1.53
CA VAL A 77 22.36 -11.83 2.92
C VAL A 77 23.55 -11.41 3.76
N GLY A 78 23.34 -10.49 4.69
CA GLY A 78 24.31 -10.07 5.69
C GLY A 78 24.43 -11.07 6.84
N GLU A 79 25.42 -10.86 7.69
CA GLU A 79 25.63 -11.69 8.89
C GLU A 79 24.39 -11.65 9.80
N GLY A 80 24.03 -12.80 10.37
CA GLY A 80 22.92 -12.93 11.32
C GLY A 80 21.53 -13.05 10.69
N VAL A 81 21.37 -12.90 9.37
CA VAL A 81 20.12 -13.16 8.68
C VAL A 81 19.76 -14.63 8.71
N THR A 82 18.55 -14.96 9.14
CA THR A 82 18.09 -16.36 9.34
C THR A 82 16.75 -16.68 8.68
N SER A 83 15.91 -15.67 8.39
CA SER A 83 14.56 -15.90 7.88
C SER A 83 14.50 -16.12 6.36
N VAL A 84 15.53 -15.70 5.63
CA VAL A 84 15.65 -15.85 4.18
C VAL A 84 17.05 -16.27 3.79
N LYS A 85 17.20 -16.82 2.58
CA LYS A 85 18.47 -17.21 1.97
C LYS A 85 18.49 -16.81 0.49
N VAL A 86 19.67 -16.81 -0.10
CA VAL A 86 19.86 -16.56 -1.54
C VAL A 86 18.93 -17.46 -2.37
N GLY A 87 18.25 -16.85 -3.33
CA GLY A 87 17.27 -17.50 -4.21
C GLY A 87 15.84 -17.52 -3.68
N ASP A 88 15.58 -17.12 -2.44
CA ASP A 88 14.21 -17.01 -1.92
C ASP A 88 13.45 -15.86 -2.62
N HIS A 89 12.18 -16.10 -2.96
CA HIS A 89 11.26 -15.10 -3.46
C HIS A 89 10.69 -14.29 -2.28
N VAL A 90 10.68 -12.97 -2.42
CA VAL A 90 10.33 -12.05 -1.34
C VAL A 90 9.53 -10.84 -1.82
N ILE A 91 8.76 -10.28 -0.90
CA ILE A 91 8.09 -8.98 -1.03
C ILE A 91 8.71 -8.03 0.00
N PRO A 92 9.31 -6.91 -0.41
CA PRO A 92 9.71 -5.82 0.47
C PRO A 92 8.52 -5.23 1.24
N LEU A 93 8.73 -4.86 2.50
CA LEU A 93 7.69 -4.38 3.40
C LEU A 93 8.04 -2.98 3.92
N TYR A 94 7.24 -2.00 3.59
CA TYR A 94 7.34 -0.67 4.20
C TYR A 94 6.80 -0.64 5.65
N THR A 95 6.01 -1.64 6.04
CA THR A 95 5.63 -1.90 7.43
C THR A 95 6.44 -3.10 7.95
N PRO A 96 7.59 -2.87 8.60
CA PRO A 96 8.43 -3.94 9.12
C PRO A 96 7.75 -4.71 10.25
N GLU A 97 8.23 -5.92 10.53
CA GLU A 97 7.76 -6.73 11.66
C GLU A 97 8.95 -7.41 12.34
N CYS A 98 9.40 -6.89 13.50
CA CYS A 98 10.49 -7.49 14.25
C CYS A 98 10.06 -8.65 15.17
N GLY A 99 8.77 -8.75 15.50
CA GLY A 99 8.23 -9.75 16.44
C GLY A 99 8.55 -9.50 17.92
N GLU A 100 9.42 -8.55 18.26
CA GLU A 100 9.98 -8.38 19.61
C GLU A 100 9.54 -7.10 20.31
N CYS A 101 9.30 -6.01 19.59
CA CYS A 101 8.95 -4.73 20.20
C CYS A 101 7.55 -4.76 20.84
N LYS A 102 7.28 -3.78 21.70
CA LYS A 102 5.98 -3.64 22.38
C LYS A 102 4.81 -3.67 21.40
N PHE A 103 4.95 -3.06 20.23
CA PHE A 103 3.90 -2.97 19.22
C PHE A 103 3.63 -4.33 18.57
N CYS A 104 4.67 -5.04 18.13
CA CYS A 104 4.52 -6.40 17.59
C CYS A 104 3.93 -7.38 18.61
N LYS A 105 4.38 -7.31 19.87
CA LYS A 105 3.89 -8.21 20.95
C LYS A 105 2.49 -7.87 21.43
N SER A 106 1.99 -6.65 21.15
CA SER A 106 0.68 -6.21 21.66
C SER A 106 -0.51 -6.99 21.08
N GLY A 107 -0.36 -7.52 19.87
CA GLY A 107 -1.46 -8.10 19.11
C GLY A 107 -2.50 -7.08 18.61
N LYS A 108 -2.27 -5.77 18.85
CA LYS A 108 -3.25 -4.69 18.60
C LYS A 108 -2.93 -3.86 17.35
N THR A 109 -1.72 -3.99 16.82
CA THR A 109 -1.25 -3.18 15.68
C THR A 109 -0.20 -3.93 14.87
N ASN A 110 -0.09 -3.59 13.61
CA ASN A 110 0.98 -4.01 12.68
C ASN A 110 2.13 -3.00 12.60
N LEU A 111 2.07 -1.87 13.30
CA LEU A 111 3.02 -0.77 13.18
C LEU A 111 4.25 -0.99 14.08
N CYS A 112 5.18 -1.82 13.64
CA CYS A 112 6.46 -2.05 14.30
C CYS A 112 7.29 -0.76 14.40
N GLN A 113 7.89 -0.50 15.55
CA GLN A 113 8.68 0.71 15.80
C GLN A 113 10.19 0.47 15.81
N LYS A 114 10.66 -0.76 15.52
CA LYS A 114 12.09 -1.14 15.70
C LYS A 114 13.05 -0.26 14.89
N ILE A 115 12.68 0.07 13.64
CA ILE A 115 13.52 0.87 12.74
C ILE A 115 12.88 2.22 12.33
N ARG A 116 11.74 2.57 12.92
CA ARG A 116 10.96 3.75 12.52
C ARG A 116 11.77 5.06 12.56
N ALA A 117 12.65 5.19 13.53
CA ALA A 117 13.45 6.40 13.73
C ALA A 117 14.43 6.70 12.58
N THR A 118 14.91 5.68 11.88
CA THR A 118 15.82 5.81 10.73
C THR A 118 15.06 5.67 9.41
N GLN A 119 14.09 4.78 9.33
CA GLN A 119 13.27 4.54 8.15
C GLN A 119 12.58 5.83 7.65
N GLY A 120 11.97 6.62 8.54
CA GLY A 120 11.34 7.89 8.19
C GLY A 120 12.32 9.00 7.76
N LYS A 121 13.62 8.76 7.90
CA LYS A 121 14.70 9.66 7.42
C LYS A 121 15.39 9.14 6.15
N GLY A 122 14.85 8.08 5.55
CA GLY A 122 15.44 7.44 4.38
C GLY A 122 16.75 6.72 4.66
N LEU A 123 16.96 6.25 5.89
CA LEU A 123 18.21 5.61 6.34
C LEU A 123 17.98 4.19 6.82
N MET A 124 19.03 3.38 6.68
CA MET A 124 19.13 2.05 7.28
C MET A 124 19.23 2.15 8.81
N PRO A 125 19.04 1.03 9.55
CA PRO A 125 19.11 1.04 11.02
C PRO A 125 20.40 1.62 11.62
N ASP A 126 21.52 1.53 10.90
CA ASP A 126 22.82 2.08 11.30
C ASP A 126 22.97 3.59 11.05
N GLY A 127 21.93 4.24 10.47
CA GLY A 127 21.95 5.67 10.16
C GLY A 127 22.65 6.04 8.86
N THR A 128 22.97 5.05 8.01
CA THR A 128 23.59 5.27 6.68
C THR A 128 22.63 4.81 5.56
N THR A 129 23.05 4.99 4.30
CA THR A 129 22.33 4.49 3.12
C THR A 129 23.14 3.38 2.43
N ARG A 130 22.48 2.60 1.59
CA ARG A 130 23.12 1.56 0.76
C ARG A 130 23.17 1.94 -0.71
N PHE A 131 22.68 3.15 -1.04
CA PHE A 131 22.75 3.69 -2.41
C PHE A 131 23.68 4.88 -2.49
N SER A 132 24.43 4.97 -3.59
CA SER A 132 25.20 6.16 -3.93
C SER A 132 25.28 6.34 -5.44
N LYS A 133 25.47 7.61 -5.85
CA LYS A 133 25.80 8.00 -7.22
C LYS A 133 27.02 8.90 -7.20
N ASP A 134 28.09 8.49 -7.89
CA ASP A 134 29.36 9.24 -7.96
C ASP A 134 29.87 9.68 -6.58
N GLY A 135 29.68 8.82 -5.57
CA GLY A 135 30.04 9.10 -4.17
C GLY A 135 29.04 9.94 -3.38
N GLN A 136 27.98 10.45 -4.01
CA GLN A 136 26.90 11.13 -3.31
C GLN A 136 25.90 10.10 -2.77
N PRO A 137 25.56 10.14 -1.45
CA PRO A 137 24.54 9.27 -0.88
C PRO A 137 23.15 9.53 -1.48
N ILE A 138 22.39 8.46 -1.75
CA ILE A 138 21.00 8.49 -2.16
C ILE A 138 20.17 7.83 -1.05
N TYR A 139 19.11 8.49 -0.60
CA TYR A 139 18.26 7.99 0.50
C TYR A 139 17.38 6.82 0.06
N HIS A 140 17.04 5.99 1.03
CA HIS A 140 16.00 4.98 0.89
C HIS A 140 14.62 5.61 0.98
N TYR A 141 13.64 4.97 0.40
CA TYR A 141 12.24 5.32 0.53
C TYR A 141 11.49 4.23 1.28
N MET A 142 10.87 4.59 2.41
CA MET A 142 10.08 3.68 3.25
C MET A 142 10.81 2.38 3.65
N GLY A 143 12.16 2.35 3.56
CA GLY A 143 12.96 1.16 3.79
C GLY A 143 12.84 0.08 2.72
N THR A 144 12.36 0.41 1.51
CA THR A 144 12.10 -0.55 0.42
C THR A 144 12.82 -0.17 -0.88
N SER A 145 12.59 1.04 -1.45
CA SER A 145 13.27 1.57 -2.64
C SER A 145 13.25 0.62 -3.84
N THR A 146 12.05 0.25 -4.29
CA THR A 146 11.91 -0.77 -5.33
C THR A 146 11.98 -0.23 -6.76
N PHE A 147 12.13 1.10 -6.98
CA PHE A 147 12.42 1.68 -8.30
C PHE A 147 13.90 1.59 -8.65
N SER A 148 14.48 0.44 -8.39
CA SER A 148 15.86 0.07 -8.67
C SER A 148 15.94 -1.42 -8.96
N GLU A 149 16.84 -1.83 -9.84
CA GLU A 149 17.08 -3.27 -10.13
C GLU A 149 17.52 -4.06 -8.89
N TYR A 150 18.17 -3.40 -7.93
CA TYR A 150 18.56 -3.97 -6.64
C TYR A 150 18.25 -3.01 -5.51
N THR A 151 17.85 -3.56 -4.36
CA THR A 151 17.70 -2.81 -3.12
C THR A 151 18.27 -3.57 -1.94
N VAL A 152 18.59 -2.86 -0.87
CA VAL A 152 19.02 -3.45 0.41
C VAL A 152 18.06 -3.02 1.49
N LEU A 153 17.59 -3.97 2.29
CA LEU A 153 16.63 -3.70 3.37
C LEU A 153 16.92 -4.56 4.59
N PRO A 154 16.47 -4.13 5.78
CA PRO A 154 16.57 -4.94 6.98
C PRO A 154 15.78 -6.23 6.84
N GLU A 155 16.26 -7.34 7.40
CA GLU A 155 15.56 -8.63 7.42
C GLU A 155 14.12 -8.54 7.91
N ILE A 156 13.84 -7.64 8.85
CA ILE A 156 12.49 -7.42 9.39
C ILE A 156 11.52 -6.72 8.44
N SER A 157 12.03 -6.23 7.31
CA SER A 157 11.28 -5.58 6.22
C SER A 157 11.08 -6.50 5.01
N ILE A 158 11.13 -7.81 5.18
CA ILE A 158 11.01 -8.79 4.10
C ILE A 158 9.99 -9.87 4.45
N ALA A 159 9.03 -10.11 3.56
CA ALA A 159 8.17 -11.28 3.59
C ALA A 159 8.66 -12.31 2.57
N LYS A 160 8.99 -13.52 3.04
CA LYS A 160 9.26 -14.65 2.16
C LYS A 160 7.96 -15.22 1.63
N VAL A 161 7.89 -15.43 0.32
CA VAL A 161 6.70 -15.93 -0.38
C VAL A 161 6.99 -17.23 -1.12
N ASP A 162 5.93 -17.88 -1.59
CA ASP A 162 6.03 -19.11 -2.37
C ASP A 162 6.84 -18.84 -3.66
N PRO A 163 7.88 -19.64 -3.97
CA PRO A 163 8.68 -19.46 -5.18
C PRO A 163 7.90 -19.70 -6.48
N ALA A 164 6.72 -20.32 -6.42
CA ALA A 164 5.84 -20.49 -7.58
C ALA A 164 4.92 -19.27 -7.81
N ALA A 165 4.87 -18.30 -6.86
CA ALA A 165 4.08 -17.10 -7.03
C ALA A 165 4.68 -16.18 -8.10
N PRO A 166 3.88 -15.69 -9.07
CA PRO A 166 4.36 -14.76 -10.10
C PRO A 166 4.67 -13.39 -9.47
N LEU A 167 5.96 -13.06 -9.40
CA LEU A 167 6.44 -11.82 -8.74
C LEU A 167 5.88 -10.56 -9.41
N GLU A 168 5.62 -10.60 -10.70
CA GLU A 168 5.04 -9.52 -11.50
C GLU A 168 3.61 -9.16 -11.08
N GLU A 169 2.91 -10.08 -10.45
CA GLU A 169 1.55 -9.85 -9.94
C GLU A 169 1.56 -9.67 -8.42
N VAL A 170 2.23 -10.58 -7.68
CA VAL A 170 2.19 -10.56 -6.21
C VAL A 170 2.97 -9.38 -5.60
N CYS A 171 3.78 -8.65 -6.38
CA CYS A 171 4.38 -7.38 -5.94
C CYS A 171 3.32 -6.37 -5.46
N LEU A 172 2.11 -6.38 -6.05
CA LEU A 172 1.00 -5.52 -5.67
C LEU A 172 0.46 -5.80 -4.25
N LEU A 173 0.78 -6.98 -3.69
CA LEU A 173 0.49 -7.29 -2.29
C LEU A 173 1.42 -6.55 -1.32
N GLY A 174 2.48 -5.92 -1.81
CA GLY A 174 3.38 -5.09 -1.00
C GLY A 174 2.72 -3.84 -0.41
N CYS A 175 1.61 -3.37 -0.99
CA CYS A 175 0.90 -2.19 -0.51
C CYS A 175 -0.62 -2.24 -0.78
N GLY A 176 -1.05 -1.75 -1.94
CA GLY A 176 -2.45 -1.36 -2.18
C GLY A 176 -3.47 -2.48 -2.02
N VAL A 177 -3.18 -3.67 -2.56
CA VAL A 177 -4.14 -4.78 -2.51
C VAL A 177 -4.29 -5.31 -1.09
N THR A 178 -3.19 -5.52 -0.39
CA THR A 178 -3.20 -5.95 1.01
C THR A 178 -3.87 -4.91 1.91
N THR A 179 -3.63 -3.62 1.64
CA THR A 179 -4.26 -2.51 2.38
C THR A 179 -5.79 -2.57 2.30
N GLY A 180 -6.34 -2.70 1.09
CA GLY A 180 -7.79 -2.74 0.91
C GLY A 180 -8.45 -3.99 1.49
N ILE A 181 -7.96 -5.17 1.15
CA ILE A 181 -8.49 -6.44 1.67
C ILE A 181 -8.36 -6.48 3.21
N GLY A 182 -7.20 -6.11 3.75
CA GLY A 182 -6.93 -6.14 5.18
C GLY A 182 -7.74 -5.10 5.96
N ALA A 183 -8.00 -3.92 5.39
CA ALA A 183 -8.85 -2.93 6.06
C ALA A 183 -10.24 -3.50 6.36
N VAL A 184 -10.80 -4.27 5.45
CA VAL A 184 -12.09 -4.94 5.63
C VAL A 184 -11.99 -6.12 6.59
N MET A 185 -11.02 -7.01 6.38
CA MET A 185 -10.96 -8.30 7.08
C MET A 185 -10.27 -8.24 8.45
N ASN A 186 -9.22 -7.42 8.58
CA ASN A 186 -8.40 -7.37 9.80
C ASN A 186 -8.71 -6.14 10.66
N THR A 187 -8.88 -4.96 10.03
CA THR A 187 -9.13 -3.71 10.78
C THR A 187 -10.59 -3.62 11.19
N ALA A 188 -11.52 -3.60 10.24
CA ALA A 188 -12.97 -3.52 10.49
C ALA A 188 -13.55 -4.86 10.96
N LYS A 189 -12.99 -5.97 10.48
CA LYS A 189 -13.47 -7.34 10.77
C LYS A 189 -14.92 -7.53 10.34
N VAL A 190 -15.24 -7.05 9.15
CA VAL A 190 -16.56 -7.21 8.54
C VAL A 190 -16.96 -8.69 8.53
N LYS A 191 -18.19 -8.95 8.87
CA LYS A 191 -18.79 -10.30 8.94
C LYS A 191 -19.80 -10.52 7.82
N GLU A 192 -20.21 -11.77 7.69
CA GLU A 192 -21.28 -12.17 6.78
C GLU A 192 -22.55 -11.35 7.03
N ASP A 193 -23.22 -10.94 5.97
CA ASP A 193 -24.46 -10.14 5.91
C ASP A 193 -24.32 -8.67 6.35
N GLU A 194 -23.18 -8.20 6.84
CA GLU A 194 -22.96 -6.77 7.15
C GLU A 194 -22.87 -5.93 5.87
N SER A 195 -23.22 -4.67 5.97
CA SER A 195 -23.25 -3.68 4.87
C SER A 195 -22.01 -2.80 4.87
N VAL A 196 -21.45 -2.55 3.68
CA VAL A 196 -20.26 -1.72 3.54
C VAL A 196 -20.42 -0.66 2.44
N ALA A 197 -19.85 0.53 2.67
CA ALA A 197 -19.73 1.61 1.68
C ALA A 197 -18.24 1.92 1.44
N ILE A 198 -17.82 1.90 0.17
CA ILE A 198 -16.42 2.08 -0.21
C ILE A 198 -16.31 3.31 -1.09
N PHE A 199 -15.60 4.34 -0.61
CA PHE A 199 -15.41 5.62 -1.27
C PHE A 199 -14.07 5.66 -1.99
N GLY A 200 -14.14 5.78 -3.32
CA GLY A 200 -13.00 5.75 -4.23
C GLY A 200 -12.68 4.34 -4.73
N LEU A 201 -12.72 4.15 -6.04
CA LEU A 201 -12.48 2.87 -6.72
C LEU A 201 -11.13 2.86 -7.46
N GLY A 202 -10.09 3.34 -6.79
CA GLY A 202 -8.70 3.07 -7.16
C GLY A 202 -8.27 1.67 -6.68
N GLY A 203 -6.98 1.35 -6.79
CA GLY A 203 -6.46 0.04 -6.39
C GLY A 203 -6.84 -0.36 -4.96
N ILE A 204 -6.82 0.57 -4.00
CA ILE A 204 -7.21 0.29 -2.60
C ILE A 204 -8.71 0.03 -2.49
N GLY A 205 -9.55 0.88 -3.08
CA GLY A 205 -11.01 0.71 -2.98
C GLY A 205 -11.52 -0.55 -3.67
N LEU A 206 -11.00 -0.88 -4.86
CA LEU A 206 -11.30 -2.14 -5.54
C LEU A 206 -10.84 -3.36 -4.72
N SER A 207 -9.71 -3.25 -4.02
CA SER A 207 -9.24 -4.29 -3.10
C SER A 207 -10.13 -4.40 -1.86
N ALA A 208 -10.68 -3.29 -1.37
CA ALA A 208 -11.68 -3.31 -0.29
C ALA A 208 -12.98 -3.98 -0.74
N VAL A 209 -13.40 -3.79 -2.01
CA VAL A 209 -14.53 -4.56 -2.60
C VAL A 209 -14.26 -6.06 -2.56
N ILE A 210 -13.06 -6.49 -2.95
CA ILE A 210 -12.65 -7.90 -2.84
C ILE A 210 -12.72 -8.36 -1.37
N GLY A 211 -12.16 -7.58 -0.44
CA GLY A 211 -12.20 -7.88 0.98
C GLY A 211 -13.63 -8.07 1.51
N ALA A 212 -14.56 -7.19 1.12
CA ALA A 212 -15.97 -7.25 1.48
C ALA A 212 -16.65 -8.51 0.90
N ARG A 213 -16.37 -8.86 -0.35
CA ARG A 213 -16.84 -10.10 -0.97
C ARG A 213 -16.30 -11.35 -0.24
N LEU A 214 -15.00 -11.35 0.11
CA LEU A 214 -14.38 -12.46 0.84
C LEU A 214 -14.93 -12.59 2.26
N ALA A 215 -15.30 -11.47 2.90
CA ALA A 215 -15.99 -11.43 4.18
C ALA A 215 -17.48 -11.81 4.08
N LYS A 216 -17.98 -12.00 2.86
CA LYS A 216 -19.41 -12.27 2.55
C LYS A 216 -20.34 -11.16 3.05
N ALA A 217 -19.92 -9.89 2.92
CA ALA A 217 -20.78 -8.76 3.20
C ALA A 217 -22.09 -8.83 2.41
N GLY A 218 -23.21 -8.55 3.08
CA GLY A 218 -24.53 -8.66 2.47
C GLY A 218 -24.83 -7.58 1.44
N ARG A 219 -24.23 -6.38 1.62
CA ARG A 219 -24.33 -5.27 0.68
C ARG A 219 -22.98 -4.55 0.55
N ILE A 220 -22.55 -4.34 -0.68
CA ILE A 220 -21.27 -3.70 -1.01
C ILE A 220 -21.53 -2.53 -1.95
N ILE A 221 -21.57 -1.30 -1.40
CA ILE A 221 -21.84 -0.07 -2.11
C ILE A 221 -20.50 0.56 -2.52
N ALA A 222 -20.22 0.60 -3.81
CA ALA A 222 -19.02 1.18 -4.41
C ALA A 222 -19.30 2.60 -4.91
N ILE A 223 -18.54 3.59 -4.45
CA ILE A 223 -18.76 5.02 -4.70
C ILE A 223 -17.55 5.61 -5.44
N ASP A 224 -17.74 6.15 -6.63
CA ASP A 224 -16.72 6.91 -7.38
C ASP A 224 -17.40 7.92 -8.32
N ILE A 225 -16.69 9.01 -8.64
CA ILE A 225 -17.13 9.99 -9.64
C ILE A 225 -16.84 9.53 -11.08
N ASN A 226 -15.98 8.54 -11.25
CA ASN A 226 -15.62 7.96 -12.54
C ASN A 226 -16.33 6.61 -12.73
N GLU A 227 -17.42 6.62 -13.48
CA GLU A 227 -18.27 5.46 -13.73
C GLU A 227 -17.58 4.36 -14.56
N SER A 228 -16.49 4.66 -15.27
CA SER A 228 -15.73 3.65 -16.01
C SER A 228 -15.19 2.53 -15.12
N LYS A 229 -15.07 2.79 -13.81
CA LYS A 229 -14.61 1.82 -12.79
C LYS A 229 -15.72 0.89 -12.29
N PHE A 230 -16.99 1.19 -12.55
CA PHE A 230 -18.13 0.46 -12.00
C PHE A 230 -18.23 -0.96 -12.52
N GLU A 231 -17.91 -1.19 -13.79
CA GLU A 231 -17.92 -2.53 -14.36
C GLU A 231 -16.97 -3.47 -13.61
N LEU A 232 -15.74 -3.00 -13.38
CA LEU A 232 -14.75 -3.77 -12.62
C LEU A 232 -15.19 -3.93 -11.16
N ALA A 233 -15.71 -2.89 -10.51
CA ALA A 233 -16.20 -3.00 -9.14
C ALA A 233 -17.30 -4.08 -9.01
N ARG A 234 -18.25 -4.15 -9.94
CA ARG A 234 -19.26 -5.22 -9.97
C ARG A 234 -18.64 -6.59 -10.19
N LYS A 235 -17.69 -6.72 -11.12
CA LYS A 235 -16.95 -7.97 -11.37
C LYS A 235 -16.25 -8.46 -10.10
N LEU A 236 -15.72 -7.55 -9.29
CA LEU A 236 -15.02 -7.85 -8.04
C LEU A 236 -15.96 -8.13 -6.86
N GLY A 237 -17.26 -7.79 -6.96
CA GLY A 237 -18.25 -8.13 -5.95
C GLY A 237 -19.14 -6.99 -5.45
N ALA A 238 -19.03 -5.76 -5.99
CA ALA A 238 -19.92 -4.66 -5.61
C ALA A 238 -21.37 -4.98 -5.99
N THR A 239 -22.30 -4.79 -5.04
CA THR A 239 -23.73 -4.97 -5.26
C THR A 239 -24.38 -3.72 -5.85
N ASP A 240 -23.89 -2.56 -5.44
CA ASP A 240 -24.37 -1.26 -5.90
C ASP A 240 -23.15 -0.40 -6.31
N CYS A 241 -23.31 0.40 -7.36
CA CYS A 241 -22.34 1.39 -7.78
C CYS A 241 -23.05 2.74 -7.93
N ILE A 242 -22.56 3.77 -7.27
CA ILE A 242 -23.16 5.09 -7.27
C ILE A 242 -22.14 6.19 -7.54
N ASN A 243 -22.56 7.15 -8.39
CA ASN A 243 -21.83 8.37 -8.64
C ASN A 243 -22.44 9.49 -7.78
N PRO A 244 -21.67 10.10 -6.86
CA PRO A 244 -22.19 11.19 -6.03
C PRO A 244 -22.76 12.37 -6.83
N ASN A 245 -22.28 12.58 -8.06
CA ASN A 245 -22.72 13.69 -8.92
C ASN A 245 -24.12 13.49 -9.50
N ASP A 246 -24.71 12.30 -9.41
CA ASP A 246 -26.06 12.00 -9.89
C ASP A 246 -27.17 12.44 -8.91
N TYR A 247 -26.79 12.99 -7.76
CA TYR A 247 -27.70 13.31 -6.68
C TYR A 247 -27.61 14.80 -6.28
N ASP A 248 -28.77 15.43 -6.07
CA ASP A 248 -28.84 16.82 -5.58
C ASP A 248 -28.59 16.96 -4.08
N LYS A 249 -28.45 15.85 -3.36
CA LYS A 249 -28.21 15.80 -1.91
C LYS A 249 -26.87 15.16 -1.58
N PRO A 250 -26.32 15.40 -0.37
CA PRO A 250 -25.07 14.81 0.07
C PRO A 250 -25.08 13.30 -0.01
N ILE A 251 -23.98 12.71 -0.48
CA ILE A 251 -23.89 11.25 -0.73
C ILE A 251 -24.15 10.41 0.52
N GLN A 252 -23.76 10.89 1.71
CA GLN A 252 -24.04 10.19 2.96
C GLN A 252 -25.55 10.07 3.24
N GLU A 253 -26.35 11.06 2.85
CA GLU A 253 -27.80 11.00 3.01
C GLU A 253 -28.43 9.99 2.04
N VAL A 254 -27.92 9.92 0.81
CA VAL A 254 -28.31 8.91 -0.18
C VAL A 254 -28.08 7.51 0.37
N ILE A 255 -26.88 7.25 0.91
CA ILE A 255 -26.52 5.95 1.45
C ILE A 255 -27.38 5.60 2.67
N VAL A 256 -27.61 6.54 3.58
CA VAL A 256 -28.48 6.33 4.75
C VAL A 256 -29.89 5.92 4.33
N GLU A 257 -30.45 6.58 3.31
CA GLU A 257 -31.78 6.23 2.79
C GLU A 257 -31.81 4.87 2.09
N MET A 258 -30.75 4.55 1.32
CA MET A 258 -30.63 3.26 0.62
C MET A 258 -30.50 2.06 1.56
N THR A 259 -30.05 2.30 2.79
CA THR A 259 -29.67 1.28 3.76
C THR A 259 -30.51 1.27 5.04
N ASP A 260 -31.64 2.01 5.03
CA ASP A 260 -32.56 2.11 6.17
C ASP A 260 -31.84 2.50 7.48
N GLY A 261 -31.01 3.55 7.40
CA GLY A 261 -30.36 4.12 8.58
C GLY A 261 -28.83 4.20 8.54
N GLY A 262 -28.20 3.69 7.50
CA GLY A 262 -26.76 3.72 7.27
C GLY A 262 -26.14 2.34 7.10
N VAL A 263 -24.86 2.31 6.75
CA VAL A 263 -24.07 1.06 6.63
C VAL A 263 -23.41 0.70 7.95
N ASP A 264 -23.04 -0.57 8.12
CA ASP A 264 -22.26 -1.05 9.27
C ASP A 264 -20.84 -0.50 9.20
N PHE A 265 -20.23 -0.52 8.02
CA PHE A 265 -18.87 -0.04 7.80
C PHE A 265 -18.76 0.87 6.59
N SER A 266 -17.87 1.85 6.67
CA SER A 266 -17.44 2.60 5.50
C SER A 266 -15.93 2.64 5.39
N PHE A 267 -15.40 2.71 4.15
CA PHE A 267 -13.98 2.74 3.86
C PHE A 267 -13.67 3.94 2.98
N GLU A 268 -12.87 4.86 3.48
CA GLU A 268 -12.41 6.01 2.71
C GLU A 268 -11.05 5.70 2.09
N CYS A 269 -11.00 5.64 0.75
CA CYS A 269 -9.85 5.18 -0.03
C CYS A 269 -9.27 6.26 -0.96
N ILE A 270 -9.60 7.55 -0.74
CA ILE A 270 -9.23 8.67 -1.60
C ILE A 270 -8.16 9.55 -0.95
N GLY A 271 -8.29 9.81 0.36
CA GLY A 271 -7.50 10.80 1.08
C GLY A 271 -8.12 12.20 1.08
N ASN A 272 -9.44 12.31 0.97
CA ASN A 272 -10.15 13.58 0.98
C ASN A 272 -10.91 13.80 2.30
N VAL A 273 -10.55 14.84 3.05
CA VAL A 273 -11.11 15.10 4.39
C VAL A 273 -12.62 15.33 4.39
N LYS A 274 -13.21 15.85 3.29
CA LYS A 274 -14.66 15.99 3.15
C LYS A 274 -15.33 14.64 2.92
N VAL A 275 -14.70 13.77 2.13
CA VAL A 275 -15.18 12.40 1.90
C VAL A 275 -15.02 11.57 3.17
N MET A 276 -13.94 11.73 3.95
CA MET A 276 -13.78 11.08 5.25
C MET A 276 -14.96 11.40 6.19
N ARG A 277 -15.42 12.65 6.19
CA ARG A 277 -16.60 13.04 6.95
C ARG A 277 -17.89 12.40 6.41
N ALA A 278 -18.09 12.41 5.10
CA ALA A 278 -19.25 11.76 4.47
C ALA A 278 -19.27 10.26 4.75
N ALA A 279 -18.10 9.61 4.70
CA ALA A 279 -17.93 8.20 5.03
C ALA A 279 -18.32 7.88 6.48
N LEU A 280 -17.96 8.73 7.45
CA LEU A 280 -18.42 8.57 8.83
C LEU A 280 -19.95 8.76 8.94
N GLU A 281 -20.48 9.80 8.32
CA GLU A 281 -21.89 10.19 8.46
C GLU A 281 -22.85 9.24 7.72
N CYS A 282 -22.36 8.42 6.76
CA CYS A 282 -23.16 7.41 6.10
C CYS A 282 -23.29 6.10 6.91
N CYS A 283 -22.48 5.90 7.95
CA CYS A 283 -22.61 4.78 8.85
C CYS A 283 -23.81 4.99 9.78
N HIS A 284 -24.48 3.91 10.18
CA HIS A 284 -25.62 4.02 11.08
C HIS A 284 -25.20 4.42 12.52
N LYS A 285 -26.13 4.97 13.26
CA LYS A 285 -25.97 5.26 14.69
C LYS A 285 -25.86 3.95 15.49
N GLY A 286 -25.18 3.99 16.61
CA GLY A 286 -25.09 2.91 17.57
C GLY A 286 -23.81 2.10 17.44
N TRP A 287 -23.46 1.60 16.23
CA TRP A 287 -22.26 0.74 16.05
C TRP A 287 -21.54 0.93 14.71
N GLY A 288 -21.99 1.85 13.86
CA GLY A 288 -21.36 2.07 12.56
C GLY A 288 -19.90 2.53 12.68
N GLU A 289 -19.00 1.96 11.89
CA GLU A 289 -17.57 2.26 11.91
C GLU A 289 -17.09 2.75 10.55
N SER A 290 -16.38 3.88 10.54
CA SER A 290 -15.73 4.43 9.34
C SER A 290 -14.22 4.24 9.43
N VAL A 291 -13.64 3.61 8.42
CA VAL A 291 -12.20 3.33 8.33
C VAL A 291 -11.55 4.28 7.33
N ILE A 292 -10.60 5.09 7.81
CA ILE A 292 -9.78 5.97 6.99
C ILE A 292 -8.56 5.20 6.52
N ILE A 293 -8.36 5.14 5.21
CA ILE A 293 -7.23 4.50 4.55
C ILE A 293 -6.48 5.50 3.68
N GLY A 294 -7.21 6.38 3.00
CA GLY A 294 -6.64 7.41 2.13
C GLY A 294 -5.75 8.39 2.90
N VAL A 295 -4.66 8.82 2.28
CA VAL A 295 -3.70 9.77 2.86
C VAL A 295 -4.06 11.18 2.39
N ALA A 296 -4.43 12.05 3.34
CA ALA A 296 -4.67 13.46 3.07
C ALA A 296 -3.37 14.26 3.06
N GLY A 297 -3.35 15.37 2.33
CA GLY A 297 -2.20 16.27 2.27
C GLY A 297 -1.81 16.82 3.65
N ALA A 298 -0.53 17.16 3.81
CA ALA A 298 0.01 17.71 5.06
C ALA A 298 -0.79 18.94 5.52
N GLY A 299 -1.09 19.00 6.81
CA GLY A 299 -1.84 20.11 7.43
C GLY A 299 -3.35 20.07 7.23
N GLN A 300 -3.90 19.09 6.51
CA GLN A 300 -5.34 18.89 6.43
C GLN A 300 -5.86 18.17 7.69
N GLU A 301 -7.03 18.61 8.16
CA GLU A 301 -7.66 18.06 9.36
C GLU A 301 -9.05 17.53 9.04
N ILE A 302 -9.42 16.41 9.65
CA ILE A 302 -10.79 15.89 9.60
C ILE A 302 -11.65 16.61 10.64
N SER A 303 -12.92 16.86 10.32
CA SER A 303 -13.86 17.47 11.24
C SER A 303 -15.25 16.87 11.14
N THR A 304 -15.90 16.70 12.27
CA THR A 304 -17.32 16.30 12.33
C THR A 304 -17.97 16.90 13.58
N ARG A 305 -19.30 16.90 13.60
CA ARG A 305 -20.02 17.32 14.82
C ARG A 305 -19.83 16.26 15.91
N PRO A 306 -19.46 16.62 17.14
CA PRO A 306 -19.24 15.66 18.22
C PRO A 306 -20.39 14.67 18.45
N PHE A 307 -21.64 15.10 18.17
CA PHE A 307 -22.82 14.26 18.32
C PHE A 307 -22.80 13.04 17.38
N GLN A 308 -22.09 13.08 16.27
CA GLN A 308 -21.90 11.92 15.40
C GLN A 308 -21.17 10.77 16.12
N LEU A 309 -20.20 11.11 16.96
CA LEU A 309 -19.46 10.13 17.77
C LEU A 309 -20.20 9.77 19.05
N VAL A 310 -20.84 10.73 19.73
CA VAL A 310 -21.65 10.49 20.94
C VAL A 310 -22.77 9.48 20.67
N THR A 311 -23.30 9.44 19.45
CA THR A 311 -24.35 8.48 19.05
C THR A 311 -23.80 7.12 18.61
N GLY A 312 -22.54 6.80 18.92
CA GLY A 312 -21.96 5.46 18.80
C GLY A 312 -21.18 5.16 17.54
N ARG A 313 -21.06 6.11 16.61
CA ARG A 313 -20.18 5.93 15.44
C ARG A 313 -18.71 5.90 15.87
N VAL A 314 -17.92 5.12 15.16
CA VAL A 314 -16.47 5.01 15.39
C VAL A 314 -15.74 5.53 14.15
N TRP A 315 -14.71 6.35 14.38
CA TRP A 315 -13.73 6.72 13.36
C TRP A 315 -12.41 6.01 13.63
N ARG A 316 -11.91 5.24 12.67
CA ARG A 316 -10.70 4.43 12.84
C ARG A 316 -9.79 4.61 11.63
N GLY A 317 -8.47 4.54 11.83
CA GLY A 317 -7.48 4.46 10.75
C GLY A 317 -7.05 3.01 10.48
N SER A 318 -6.60 2.75 9.26
CA SER A 318 -5.98 1.49 8.86
C SER A 318 -4.74 1.75 8.02
N ALA A 319 -3.58 1.29 8.50
CA ALA A 319 -2.34 1.29 7.74
C ALA A 319 -2.02 -0.13 7.30
N PHE A 320 -1.70 -0.32 6.01
CA PHE A 320 -1.43 -1.64 5.41
C PHE A 320 -2.52 -2.69 5.74
N GLY A 321 -3.78 -2.24 5.85
CA GLY A 321 -4.91 -3.10 6.19
C GLY A 321 -4.83 -3.77 7.56
N GLY A 322 -3.99 -3.30 8.49
CA GLY A 322 -3.74 -3.96 9.76
C GLY A 322 -2.97 -5.28 9.64
N VAL A 323 -2.44 -5.60 8.45
CA VAL A 323 -1.73 -6.86 8.17
C VAL A 323 -0.30 -6.79 8.71
N ARG A 324 0.12 -7.85 9.39
CA ARG A 324 1.52 -8.03 9.80
C ARG A 324 2.32 -8.55 8.63
N GLY A 325 3.28 -7.73 8.18
CA GLY A 325 3.94 -7.95 6.91
C GLY A 325 4.64 -9.32 6.80
N ARG A 326 5.48 -9.68 7.76
CA ARG A 326 6.26 -10.94 7.68
C ARG A 326 5.43 -12.18 7.96
N SER A 327 4.56 -12.11 8.98
CA SER A 327 3.83 -13.29 9.46
C SER A 327 2.53 -13.55 8.70
N GLU A 328 1.87 -12.53 8.15
CA GLU A 328 0.54 -12.68 7.55
C GLU A 328 0.52 -12.50 6.03
N LEU A 329 1.37 -11.63 5.43
CA LEU A 329 1.39 -11.42 3.99
C LEU A 329 1.58 -12.70 3.16
N PRO A 330 2.43 -13.67 3.56
CA PRO A 330 2.55 -14.92 2.84
C PRO A 330 1.22 -15.68 2.68
N SER A 331 0.30 -15.54 3.63
CA SER A 331 -1.04 -16.14 3.54
C SER A 331 -1.90 -15.47 2.46
N TYR A 332 -1.75 -14.16 2.23
CA TYR A 332 -2.42 -13.46 1.13
C TYR A 332 -1.91 -13.95 -0.23
N VAL A 333 -0.60 -14.19 -0.36
CA VAL A 333 -0.02 -14.80 -1.57
C VAL A 333 -0.61 -16.20 -1.80
N GLN A 334 -0.73 -17.02 -0.77
CA GLN A 334 -1.35 -18.34 -0.89
C GLN A 334 -2.81 -18.27 -1.30
N ARG A 335 -3.60 -17.37 -0.71
CA ARG A 335 -5.01 -17.16 -1.08
C ARG A 335 -5.17 -16.71 -2.54
N TYR A 336 -4.28 -15.84 -3.02
CA TYR A 336 -4.20 -15.49 -4.43
C TYR A 336 -3.90 -16.73 -5.30
N MET A 337 -2.89 -17.52 -4.95
CA MET A 337 -2.54 -18.73 -5.70
C MET A 337 -3.64 -19.81 -5.67
N GLN A 338 -4.48 -19.80 -4.64
CA GLN A 338 -5.68 -20.65 -4.55
C GLN A 338 -6.87 -20.11 -5.35
N GLY A 339 -6.74 -18.93 -5.98
CA GLY A 339 -7.76 -18.33 -6.81
C GLY A 339 -8.89 -17.63 -6.05
N GLU A 340 -8.72 -17.31 -4.76
CA GLU A 340 -9.74 -16.60 -3.98
C GLU A 340 -9.97 -15.18 -4.52
N PHE A 341 -8.95 -14.56 -5.09
CA PHE A 341 -9.00 -13.28 -5.80
C PHE A 341 -7.94 -13.24 -6.91
N ARG A 342 -8.07 -12.27 -7.81
CA ARG A 342 -7.19 -12.07 -8.96
C ARG A 342 -6.44 -10.76 -8.84
N LEU A 343 -5.16 -10.73 -9.24
CA LEU A 343 -4.32 -9.53 -9.27
C LEU A 343 -4.17 -8.95 -10.67
N ASP A 344 -4.28 -9.78 -11.70
CA ASP A 344 -4.24 -9.37 -13.10
C ASP A 344 -5.35 -8.35 -13.45
N ASP A 345 -6.50 -8.38 -12.77
CA ASP A 345 -7.56 -7.38 -12.92
C ASP A 345 -7.13 -5.95 -12.53
N PHE A 346 -6.04 -5.82 -11.76
CA PHE A 346 -5.49 -4.53 -11.34
C PHE A 346 -4.41 -4.02 -12.28
N ILE A 347 -3.70 -4.91 -12.98
CA ILE A 347 -2.58 -4.55 -13.85
C ILE A 347 -3.11 -4.08 -15.19
N THR A 348 -3.26 -2.76 -15.32
CA THR A 348 -3.74 -2.14 -16.57
C THR A 348 -2.62 -1.87 -17.56
N HIS A 349 -1.40 -1.71 -17.07
CA HIS A 349 -0.22 -1.41 -17.87
C HIS A 349 1.01 -2.11 -17.31
N THR A 350 1.95 -2.41 -18.20
CA THR A 350 3.22 -3.06 -17.91
C THR A 350 4.32 -2.37 -18.71
N MET A 351 5.36 -1.87 -18.05
CA MET A 351 6.36 -1.02 -18.65
C MET A 351 7.78 -1.33 -18.15
N PRO A 352 8.85 -1.07 -18.92
CA PRO A 352 10.22 -1.09 -18.42
C PRO A 352 10.49 0.15 -17.53
N LEU A 353 11.57 0.09 -16.74
CA LEU A 353 11.95 1.18 -15.82
C LEU A 353 12.09 2.54 -16.53
N GLU A 354 12.57 2.54 -17.76
CA GLU A 354 12.77 3.75 -18.58
C GLU A 354 11.47 4.53 -18.83
N GLN A 355 10.31 3.88 -18.72
CA GLN A 355 8.99 4.49 -18.92
C GLN A 355 8.29 4.84 -17.60
N ILE A 356 9.00 4.84 -16.46
CA ILE A 356 8.37 5.06 -15.16
C ILE A 356 7.64 6.41 -15.05
N ASN A 357 8.14 7.46 -15.69
CA ASN A 357 7.45 8.77 -15.68
C ASN A 357 6.12 8.69 -16.44
N GLU A 358 6.05 7.96 -17.57
CA GLU A 358 4.79 7.70 -18.27
C GLU A 358 3.79 6.93 -17.41
N ALA A 359 4.28 6.01 -16.58
CA ALA A 359 3.44 5.29 -15.63
C ALA A 359 2.79 6.22 -14.58
N PHE A 360 3.53 7.24 -14.11
CA PHE A 360 2.99 8.28 -13.23
C PHE A 360 1.96 9.16 -13.97
N ASP A 361 2.21 9.53 -15.21
CA ASP A 361 1.27 10.31 -16.03
C ASP A 361 -0.06 9.57 -16.20
N LEU A 362 -0.03 8.30 -16.57
CA LEU A 362 -1.23 7.44 -16.69
C LEU A 362 -2.00 7.32 -15.38
N MET A 363 -1.31 7.27 -14.26
CA MET A 363 -1.93 7.23 -12.94
C MET A 363 -2.62 8.57 -12.62
N HIS A 364 -1.97 9.71 -12.86
CA HIS A 364 -2.56 11.04 -12.64
C HIS A 364 -3.75 11.30 -13.55
N GLU A 365 -3.73 10.81 -14.78
CA GLU A 365 -4.85 10.90 -15.71
C GLU A 365 -6.01 9.95 -15.38
N GLY A 366 -5.86 9.09 -14.36
CA GLY A 366 -6.85 8.09 -13.98
C GLY A 366 -7.04 6.95 -15.01
N LYS A 367 -6.08 6.78 -15.92
CA LYS A 367 -6.06 5.75 -16.96
C LYS A 367 -5.46 4.43 -16.48
N SER A 368 -4.75 4.44 -15.37
CA SER A 368 -4.16 3.25 -14.74
C SER A 368 -4.78 2.97 -13.39
N ILE A 369 -5.09 1.70 -13.11
CA ILE A 369 -5.36 1.20 -11.74
C ILE A 369 -4.04 0.88 -11.09
N ARG A 370 -3.21 0.05 -11.76
CA ARG A 370 -1.81 -0.19 -11.44
C ARG A 370 -1.01 -0.34 -12.73
N THR A 371 0.13 0.32 -12.77
CA THR A 371 1.19 0.04 -13.73
C THR A 371 2.28 -0.75 -13.02
N VAL A 372 2.70 -1.85 -13.60
CA VAL A 372 3.81 -2.67 -13.10
C VAL A 372 5.05 -2.42 -13.96
N ILE A 373 6.14 -2.05 -13.30
CA ILE A 373 7.46 -1.87 -13.91
C ILE A 373 8.22 -3.18 -13.82
N HIS A 374 8.83 -3.61 -14.92
CA HIS A 374 9.72 -4.78 -15.00
C HIS A 374 11.18 -4.39 -15.12
N TYR A 375 12.04 -5.28 -14.66
CA TYR A 375 13.49 -5.16 -14.72
C TYR A 375 14.14 -6.24 -15.58
#